data_1fb361ec77d256c408fca74575b376ec
#
_entry.id   1fb361ec77d256c408fca74575b376ec
#
_cell.length_a   1.000
_cell.length_b   1.000
_cell.length_c   1.000
_cell.angle_alpha   90.00
_cell.angle_beta   90.00
_cell.angle_gamma   90.00
#
_symmetry.space_group_name_H-M   'P 1'
#
loop_
_entity.id
_entity.type
_entity.pdbx_description
1 polymer ?
#
loop_
_entity_poly.entity_id
_entity_poly.type
_entity_poly.pdbx_seq_one_letter_code
_entity_poly.pdbx_strand_id
1 'polypeptide(L)'
;WMAKLLAAAPRPGRTVINVADLMGKKAGDNPHLWYDPATMPKVAAAVADALAKADPAGAPDYAARLKITLAALARVQVGAAALRAKWAGAAVTATEPVFGPMADALGLTTRNQSFQRAMMNDTEPSARDVAAFEDDLRQRRVKALIYNRQVSSKTAQRLIDIARTAKVPVVAVTETQPAGLSFADWMLGELDALDKALAEAKS
;
A
#
# COMPACT_ATOMS: atom_id res chain seq x y z
N TRP A 1 -1.32 -16.74 -12.65
CA TRP A 1 -0.17 -17.65 -12.58
C TRP A 1 -0.29 -18.64 -11.41
N MET A 2 -0.73 -18.20 -10.22
CA MET A 2 -0.85 -19.05 -9.02
C MET A 2 -1.76 -20.26 -9.24
N ALA A 3 -2.92 -20.09 -9.88
CA ALA A 3 -3.82 -21.21 -10.18
C ALA A 3 -3.15 -22.31 -11.02
N LYS A 4 -2.33 -21.93 -12.02
CA LYS A 4 -1.56 -22.88 -12.82
C LYS A 4 -0.51 -23.61 -11.98
N LEU A 5 0.18 -22.90 -11.06
CA LEU A 5 1.18 -23.49 -10.17
C LEU A 5 0.53 -24.48 -9.20
N LEU A 6 -0.61 -24.13 -8.61
CA LEU A 6 -1.37 -25.00 -7.70
C LEU A 6 -1.88 -26.26 -8.42
N ALA A 7 -2.35 -26.12 -9.67
CA ALA A 7 -2.79 -27.25 -10.49
C ALA A 7 -1.65 -28.18 -10.91
N ALA A 8 -0.45 -27.63 -11.17
CA ALA A 8 0.73 -28.43 -11.52
C ALA A 8 1.32 -29.21 -10.33
N ALA A 9 1.01 -28.82 -9.11
CA ALA A 9 1.47 -29.48 -7.89
C ALA A 9 0.28 -29.79 -6.95
N PRO A 10 -0.64 -30.69 -7.33
CA PRO A 10 -1.81 -30.98 -6.51
C PRO A 10 -1.40 -31.63 -5.18
N ARG A 11 -2.03 -31.17 -4.10
CA ARG A 11 -1.85 -31.75 -2.75
C ARG A 11 -3.23 -31.89 -2.10
N PRO A 12 -3.66 -33.12 -1.77
CA PRO A 12 -4.87 -33.35 -0.98
C PRO A 12 -4.80 -32.58 0.37
N GLY A 13 -5.90 -31.96 0.74
CA GLY A 13 -5.97 -31.24 2.02
C GLY A 13 -5.23 -29.89 2.07
N ARG A 14 -4.68 -29.40 0.94
CA ARG A 14 -4.08 -28.05 0.89
C ARG A 14 -5.13 -26.99 1.15
N THR A 15 -4.91 -26.17 2.17
CA THR A 15 -5.68 -24.92 2.36
C THR A 15 -5.02 -23.79 1.56
N VAL A 16 -5.83 -23.05 0.80
CA VAL A 16 -5.38 -21.88 0.05
C VAL A 16 -6.16 -20.67 0.56
N ILE A 17 -5.43 -19.65 1.02
CA ILE A 17 -5.99 -18.36 1.43
C ILE A 17 -5.68 -17.36 0.32
N ASN A 18 -6.69 -16.97 -0.44
CA ASN A 18 -6.56 -15.90 -1.43
C ASN A 18 -6.91 -14.57 -0.75
N VAL A 19 -5.92 -13.69 -0.63
CA VAL A 19 -6.09 -12.41 0.07
C VAL A 19 -7.05 -11.48 -0.69
N ALA A 20 -7.08 -11.53 -2.02
CA ALA A 20 -8.03 -10.74 -2.81
C ALA A 20 -9.47 -11.15 -2.51
N ASP A 21 -9.76 -12.45 -2.46
CA ASP A 21 -11.08 -12.97 -2.11
C ASP A 21 -11.46 -12.60 -0.66
N LEU A 22 -10.49 -12.73 0.27
CA LEU A 22 -10.67 -12.37 1.69
C LEU A 22 -11.03 -10.88 1.88
N MET A 23 -10.53 -10.02 0.98
CA MET A 23 -10.78 -8.59 0.99
C MET A 23 -11.91 -8.15 0.03
N GLY A 24 -12.59 -9.10 -0.63
CA GLY A 24 -13.66 -8.82 -1.59
C GLY A 24 -13.19 -8.07 -2.84
N LYS A 25 -11.93 -8.25 -3.22
CA LYS A 25 -11.32 -7.62 -4.40
C LYS A 25 -11.48 -8.47 -5.65
N LYS A 26 -11.49 -7.81 -6.80
CA LYS A 26 -11.69 -8.44 -8.12
C LYS A 26 -10.43 -8.31 -8.98
N ALA A 27 -10.41 -9.08 -10.05
CA ALA A 27 -9.36 -8.93 -11.07
C ALA A 27 -9.38 -7.50 -11.64
N GLY A 28 -8.19 -6.87 -11.70
CA GLY A 28 -8.03 -5.48 -12.14
C GLY A 28 -8.06 -4.44 -11.01
N ASP A 29 -8.45 -4.82 -9.79
CA ASP A 29 -8.29 -3.96 -8.62
C ASP A 29 -6.80 -3.83 -8.27
N ASN A 30 -6.46 -2.80 -7.49
CA ASN A 30 -5.10 -2.57 -7.00
C ASN A 30 -4.62 -3.78 -6.16
N PRO A 31 -3.53 -4.47 -6.56
CA PRO A 31 -3.08 -5.69 -5.90
C PRO A 31 -2.29 -5.43 -4.59
N HIS A 32 -1.91 -4.20 -4.29
CA HIS A 32 -1.08 -3.84 -3.13
C HIS A 32 -1.87 -3.87 -1.82
N LEU A 33 -2.60 -4.96 -1.60
CA LEU A 33 -3.57 -5.09 -0.50
C LEU A 33 -2.94 -5.01 0.89
N TRP A 34 -1.66 -5.35 1.02
CA TRP A 34 -0.94 -5.25 2.30
C TRP A 34 -0.80 -3.81 2.79
N TYR A 35 -0.99 -2.82 1.93
CA TYR A 35 -1.04 -1.42 2.31
C TYR A 35 -2.39 -0.98 2.94
N ASP A 36 -3.46 -1.75 2.78
CA ASP A 36 -4.70 -1.50 3.53
C ASP A 36 -4.53 -2.00 4.97
N PRO A 37 -4.66 -1.11 5.99
CA PRO A 37 -4.49 -1.48 7.39
C PRO A 37 -5.45 -2.58 7.87
N ALA A 38 -6.54 -2.83 7.15
CA ALA A 38 -7.50 -3.89 7.48
C ALA A 38 -7.10 -5.27 6.94
N THR A 39 -6.16 -5.34 5.99
CA THR A 39 -5.83 -6.60 5.30
C THR A 39 -5.08 -7.58 6.22
N MET A 40 -3.96 -7.16 6.80
CA MET A 40 -3.10 -8.08 7.56
C MET A 40 -3.77 -8.66 8.79
N PRO A 41 -4.64 -7.95 9.55
CA PRO A 41 -5.43 -8.56 10.61
C PRO A 41 -6.34 -9.70 10.13
N LYS A 42 -7.01 -9.53 8.99
CA LYS A 42 -7.87 -10.57 8.41
C LYS A 42 -7.05 -11.77 7.93
N VAL A 43 -5.90 -11.51 7.29
CA VAL A 43 -4.99 -12.59 6.87
C VAL A 43 -4.49 -13.37 8.08
N ALA A 44 -4.05 -12.69 9.15
CA ALA A 44 -3.56 -13.35 10.36
C ALA A 44 -4.64 -14.24 11.00
N ALA A 45 -5.88 -13.74 11.07
CA ALA A 45 -7.01 -14.53 11.58
C ALA A 45 -7.28 -15.76 10.71
N ALA A 46 -7.36 -15.58 9.38
CA ALA A 46 -7.61 -16.69 8.44
C ALA A 46 -6.49 -17.76 8.50
N VAL A 47 -5.23 -17.35 8.68
CA VAL A 47 -4.11 -18.28 8.86
C VAL A 47 -4.22 -19.04 10.18
N ALA A 48 -4.53 -18.36 11.29
CA ALA A 48 -4.70 -19.00 12.58
C ALA A 48 -5.86 -20.01 12.58
N ASP A 49 -6.99 -19.68 11.95
CA ASP A 49 -8.13 -20.58 11.78
C ASP A 49 -7.78 -21.80 10.93
N ALA A 50 -7.04 -21.61 9.85
CA ALA A 50 -6.60 -22.72 8.99
C ALA A 50 -5.63 -23.65 9.74
N LEU A 51 -4.71 -23.11 10.51
CA LEU A 51 -3.77 -23.89 11.34
C LEU A 51 -4.50 -24.67 12.44
N ALA A 52 -5.43 -24.05 13.16
CA ALA A 52 -6.22 -24.70 14.19
C ALA A 52 -7.10 -25.85 13.65
N LYS A 53 -7.60 -25.74 12.40
CA LYS A 53 -8.31 -26.83 11.72
C LYS A 53 -7.39 -27.97 11.31
N ALA A 54 -6.18 -27.66 10.87
CA ALA A 54 -5.20 -28.64 10.43
C ALA A 54 -4.54 -29.37 11.62
N ASP A 55 -4.33 -28.66 12.72
CA ASP A 55 -3.74 -29.15 13.98
C ASP A 55 -4.56 -28.64 15.19
N PRO A 56 -5.63 -29.33 15.56
CA PRO A 56 -6.45 -28.96 16.71
C PRO A 56 -5.72 -28.94 18.05
N ALA A 57 -4.67 -29.74 18.21
CA ALA A 57 -3.88 -29.74 19.44
C ALA A 57 -3.08 -28.46 19.64
N GLY A 58 -2.60 -27.86 18.55
CA GLY A 58 -1.90 -26.57 18.54
C GLY A 58 -2.82 -25.33 18.60
N ALA A 59 -4.15 -25.49 18.56
CA ALA A 59 -5.10 -24.37 18.48
C ALA A 59 -4.91 -23.30 19.57
N PRO A 60 -4.64 -23.62 20.85
CA PRO A 60 -4.37 -22.63 21.89
C PRO A 60 -3.14 -21.76 21.59
N ASP A 61 -2.06 -22.36 21.07
CA ASP A 61 -0.84 -21.65 20.71
C ASP A 61 -1.07 -20.71 19.51
N TYR A 62 -1.82 -21.17 18.50
CA TYR A 62 -2.17 -20.33 17.35
C TYR A 62 -3.02 -19.13 17.79
N ALA A 63 -3.97 -19.32 18.70
CA ALA A 63 -4.77 -18.23 19.25
C ALA A 63 -3.93 -17.23 20.05
N ALA A 64 -2.99 -17.71 20.86
CA ALA A 64 -2.07 -16.86 21.62
C ALA A 64 -1.18 -16.01 20.71
N ARG A 65 -0.60 -16.62 19.66
CA ARG A 65 0.23 -15.94 18.66
C ARG A 65 -0.58 -14.95 17.84
N LEU A 66 -1.82 -15.28 17.44
CA LEU A 66 -2.74 -14.38 16.77
C LEU A 66 -2.96 -13.11 17.60
N LYS A 67 -3.22 -13.25 18.90
CA LYS A 67 -3.42 -12.10 19.80
C LYS A 67 -2.22 -11.15 19.79
N ILE A 68 -1.00 -11.69 19.84
CA ILE A 68 0.24 -10.89 19.79
C ILE A 68 0.36 -10.17 18.43
N THR A 69 0.11 -10.89 17.34
CA THR A 69 0.16 -10.35 15.98
C THR A 69 -0.85 -9.24 15.80
N LEU A 70 -2.09 -9.45 16.21
CA LEU A 70 -3.14 -8.42 16.12
C LEU A 70 -2.82 -7.17 16.94
N ALA A 71 -2.20 -7.32 18.12
CA ALA A 71 -1.75 -6.18 18.92
C ALA A 71 -0.68 -5.34 18.19
N ALA A 72 0.27 -5.99 17.51
CA ALA A 72 1.26 -5.29 16.69
C ALA A 72 0.63 -4.57 15.49
N LEU A 73 -0.30 -5.24 14.79
CA LEU A 73 -1.00 -4.67 13.63
C LEU A 73 -1.95 -3.53 14.01
N ALA A 74 -2.54 -3.57 15.20
CA ALA A 74 -3.39 -2.49 15.72
C ALA A 74 -2.66 -1.14 15.80
N ARG A 75 -1.33 -1.14 16.01
CA ARG A 75 -0.52 0.09 15.98
C ARG A 75 -0.62 0.80 14.63
N VAL A 76 -0.61 0.04 13.53
CA VAL A 76 -0.75 0.59 12.17
C VAL A 76 -2.14 1.19 11.96
N GLN A 77 -3.18 0.50 12.43
CA GLN A 77 -4.56 1.00 12.33
C GLN A 77 -4.75 2.30 13.11
N VAL A 78 -4.19 2.37 14.33
CA VAL A 78 -4.21 3.59 15.15
C VAL A 78 -3.45 4.72 14.47
N GLY A 79 -2.25 4.45 13.93
CA GLY A 79 -1.47 5.43 13.16
C GLY A 79 -2.22 5.95 11.95
N ALA A 80 -2.83 5.06 11.17
CA ALA A 80 -3.64 5.44 10.01
C ALA A 80 -4.86 6.28 10.42
N ALA A 81 -5.57 5.92 11.48
CA ALA A 81 -6.70 6.69 11.98
C ALA A 81 -6.29 8.11 12.44
N ALA A 82 -5.14 8.23 13.09
CA ALA A 82 -4.60 9.52 13.51
C ALA A 82 -4.24 10.42 12.31
N LEU A 83 -3.62 9.86 11.27
CA LEU A 83 -3.33 10.60 10.04
C LEU A 83 -4.61 10.98 9.27
N ARG A 84 -5.57 10.07 9.21
CA ARG A 84 -6.87 10.36 8.61
C ARG A 84 -7.54 11.56 9.28
N ALA A 85 -7.51 11.64 10.60
CA ALA A 85 -8.09 12.76 11.34
C ALA A 85 -7.43 14.11 11.00
N LYS A 86 -6.14 14.10 10.67
CA LYS A 86 -5.38 15.32 10.28
C LYS A 86 -5.54 15.70 8.81
N TRP A 87 -5.59 14.70 7.91
CA TRP A 87 -5.27 14.89 6.50
C TRP A 87 -6.36 14.41 5.54
N ALA A 88 -7.49 13.88 6.01
CA ALA A 88 -8.57 13.47 5.12
C ALA A 88 -8.94 14.59 4.13
N GLY A 89 -9.10 14.23 2.86
CA GLY A 89 -9.34 15.16 1.75
C GLY A 89 -8.09 15.82 1.18
N ALA A 90 -6.91 15.69 1.80
CA ALA A 90 -5.68 16.24 1.25
C ALA A 90 -5.35 15.58 -0.11
N ALA A 91 -5.06 16.41 -1.13
CA ALA A 91 -4.72 15.92 -2.46
C ALA A 91 -3.26 15.44 -2.49
N VAL A 92 -3.05 14.22 -2.96
CA VAL A 92 -1.74 13.61 -3.21
C VAL A 92 -1.69 12.98 -4.59
N THR A 93 -0.49 12.68 -5.07
CA THR A 93 -0.30 11.89 -6.30
C THR A 93 0.80 10.86 -6.09
N ALA A 94 0.88 9.86 -6.96
CA ALA A 94 1.92 8.85 -6.87
C ALA A 94 2.40 8.41 -8.25
N THR A 95 3.65 7.95 -8.35
CA THR A 95 4.20 7.39 -9.60
C THR A 95 3.61 6.03 -9.93
N GLU A 96 3.17 5.30 -8.91
CA GLU A 96 2.55 3.97 -8.98
C GLU A 96 1.53 3.83 -7.86
N PRO A 97 0.52 2.95 -7.97
CA PRO A 97 -0.55 2.85 -6.98
C PRO A 97 -0.20 1.96 -5.76
N VAL A 98 1.10 1.79 -5.46
CA VAL A 98 1.58 0.96 -4.33
C VAL A 98 0.95 1.39 -3.00
N PHE A 99 0.99 2.69 -2.71
CA PHE A 99 0.44 3.27 -1.49
C PHE A 99 -1.09 3.51 -1.56
N GLY A 100 -1.73 3.21 -2.70
CA GLY A 100 -3.14 3.51 -2.95
C GLY A 100 -4.09 3.01 -1.86
N PRO A 101 -4.06 1.73 -1.45
CA PRO A 101 -4.95 1.23 -0.40
C PRO A 101 -4.77 1.95 0.96
N MET A 102 -3.55 2.37 1.29
CA MET A 102 -3.32 3.20 2.48
C MET A 102 -3.86 4.62 2.27
N ALA A 103 -3.65 5.23 1.12
CA ALA A 103 -4.20 6.56 0.80
C ALA A 103 -5.72 6.58 0.91
N ASP A 104 -6.39 5.52 0.43
CA ASP A 104 -7.85 5.35 0.57
C ASP A 104 -8.25 5.23 2.05
N ALA A 105 -7.54 4.43 2.84
CA ALA A 105 -7.79 4.28 4.28
C ALA A 105 -7.59 5.60 5.03
N LEU A 106 -6.63 6.42 4.62
CA LEU A 106 -6.39 7.77 5.16
C LEU A 106 -7.42 8.80 4.68
N GLY A 107 -8.28 8.45 3.71
CA GLY A 107 -9.23 9.37 3.09
C GLY A 107 -8.57 10.48 2.28
N LEU A 108 -7.40 10.24 1.74
CA LEU A 108 -6.70 11.18 0.86
C LEU A 108 -7.37 11.23 -0.53
N THR A 109 -7.25 12.35 -1.20
CA THR A 109 -7.69 12.49 -2.60
C THR A 109 -6.51 12.19 -3.53
N THR A 110 -6.50 10.99 -4.09
CA THR A 110 -5.43 10.58 -5.03
C THR A 110 -5.71 11.10 -6.42
N ARG A 111 -4.79 11.91 -6.97
CA ARG A 111 -4.84 12.43 -8.34
C ARG A 111 -4.03 11.56 -9.31
N ASN A 112 -4.20 11.77 -10.61
CA ASN A 112 -3.46 11.12 -11.70
C ASN A 112 -3.55 9.58 -11.69
N GLN A 113 -4.69 9.02 -11.31
CA GLN A 113 -4.90 7.58 -11.18
C GLN A 113 -4.74 6.82 -12.53
N SER A 114 -5.08 7.46 -13.68
CA SER A 114 -4.88 6.84 -14.99
C SER A 114 -3.41 6.61 -15.29
N PHE A 115 -2.55 7.59 -14.96
CA PHE A 115 -1.10 7.46 -15.05
C PHE A 115 -0.59 6.29 -14.19
N GLN A 116 -0.97 6.26 -12.90
CA GLN A 116 -0.56 5.22 -11.95
C GLN A 116 -0.99 3.82 -12.42
N ARG A 117 -2.19 3.70 -12.98
CA ARG A 117 -2.71 2.42 -13.49
C ARG A 117 -1.93 1.94 -14.73
N ALA A 118 -1.54 2.86 -15.62
CA ALA A 118 -0.69 2.53 -16.75
C ALA A 118 0.65 1.98 -16.28
N MET A 119 1.31 2.66 -15.32
CA MET A 119 2.58 2.21 -14.74
C MET A 119 2.45 0.83 -14.08
N MET A 120 1.40 0.59 -13.30
CA MET A 120 1.14 -0.71 -12.65
C MET A 120 0.96 -1.86 -13.66
N ASN A 121 0.43 -1.56 -14.84
CA ASN A 121 0.16 -2.55 -15.88
C ASN A 121 1.32 -2.66 -16.91
N ASP A 122 2.50 -2.12 -16.61
CA ASP A 122 3.65 -2.06 -17.52
C ASP A 122 3.28 -1.50 -18.91
N THR A 123 2.34 -0.54 -18.92
CA THR A 123 1.95 0.19 -20.14
C THR A 123 2.42 1.63 -20.08
N GLU A 124 2.67 2.23 -21.25
CA GLU A 124 3.09 3.63 -21.28
C GLU A 124 1.89 4.55 -21.00
N PRO A 125 2.00 5.48 -20.03
CA PRO A 125 0.96 6.48 -19.78
C PRO A 125 0.75 7.37 -21.01
N SER A 126 -0.48 7.79 -21.26
CA SER A 126 -0.76 8.72 -22.37
C SER A 126 -0.04 10.07 -22.18
N ALA A 127 0.31 10.74 -23.28
CA ALA A 127 0.92 12.06 -23.22
C ALA A 127 0.04 13.07 -22.45
N ARG A 128 -1.28 12.92 -22.51
CA ARG A 128 -2.24 13.72 -21.75
C ARG A 128 -2.11 13.47 -20.25
N ASP A 129 -1.99 12.20 -19.84
CA ASP A 129 -1.88 11.86 -18.41
C ASP A 129 -0.54 12.34 -17.84
N VAL A 130 0.54 12.23 -18.63
CA VAL A 130 1.85 12.77 -18.24
C VAL A 130 1.78 14.29 -18.08
N ALA A 131 1.22 15.01 -19.06
CA ALA A 131 1.08 16.47 -18.99
C ALA A 131 0.22 16.93 -17.80
N ALA A 132 -0.90 16.23 -17.53
CA ALA A 132 -1.75 16.53 -16.39
C ALA A 132 -1.03 16.33 -15.06
N PHE A 133 -0.21 15.28 -14.97
CA PHE A 133 0.60 15.00 -13.77
C PHE A 133 1.65 16.11 -13.55
N GLU A 134 2.41 16.46 -14.59
CA GLU A 134 3.40 17.52 -14.51
C GLU A 134 2.78 18.86 -14.11
N ASP A 135 1.60 19.17 -14.66
CA ASP A 135 0.85 20.38 -14.32
C ASP A 135 0.39 20.41 -12.86
N ASP A 136 -0.10 19.28 -12.33
CA ASP A 136 -0.50 19.17 -10.93
C ASP A 136 0.68 19.43 -10.00
N LEU A 137 1.88 18.96 -10.36
CA LEU A 137 3.11 19.22 -9.60
C LEU A 137 3.55 20.67 -9.71
N ARG A 138 3.66 21.23 -10.94
CA ARG A 138 4.11 22.60 -11.17
C ARG A 138 3.23 23.63 -10.50
N GLN A 139 1.91 23.39 -10.52
CA GLN A 139 0.91 24.28 -9.92
C GLN A 139 0.60 23.94 -8.46
N ARG A 140 1.33 22.99 -7.86
CA ARG A 140 1.16 22.58 -6.46
C ARG A 140 -0.28 22.19 -6.11
N ARG A 141 -1.00 21.56 -7.06
CA ARG A 141 -2.36 21.06 -6.82
C ARG A 141 -2.40 19.81 -5.95
N VAL A 142 -1.25 19.26 -5.63
CA VAL A 142 -1.04 18.15 -4.70
C VAL A 142 -0.09 18.57 -3.59
N LYS A 143 -0.31 18.02 -2.40
CA LYS A 143 0.49 18.30 -1.21
C LYS A 143 1.73 17.41 -1.08
N ALA A 144 1.72 16.24 -1.74
CA ALA A 144 2.87 15.34 -1.78
C ALA A 144 2.84 14.50 -3.05
N LEU A 145 4.05 14.15 -3.52
CA LEU A 145 4.29 13.09 -4.51
C LEU A 145 4.82 11.86 -3.78
N ILE A 146 4.11 10.73 -3.90
CA ILE A 146 4.53 9.43 -3.37
C ILE A 146 5.19 8.63 -4.50
N TYR A 147 6.34 7.98 -4.24
CA TYR A 147 7.00 7.17 -5.25
C TYR A 147 7.56 5.87 -4.69
N ASN A 148 7.50 4.80 -5.47
CA ASN A 148 8.13 3.53 -5.15
C ASN A 148 9.64 3.62 -5.41
N ARG A 149 10.46 3.63 -4.34
CA ARG A 149 11.93 3.73 -4.49
C ARG A 149 12.58 2.46 -4.99
N GLN A 150 11.84 1.35 -5.09
CA GLN A 150 12.34 0.08 -5.59
C GLN A 150 12.20 -0.04 -7.12
N VAL A 151 11.47 0.88 -7.75
CA VAL A 151 11.31 0.95 -9.20
C VAL A 151 11.98 2.21 -9.73
N SER A 152 12.83 2.03 -10.74
CA SER A 152 13.52 3.13 -11.42
C SER A 152 13.00 3.27 -12.83
N SER A 153 12.41 4.41 -13.16
CA SER A 153 12.07 4.79 -14.54
C SER A 153 12.44 6.23 -14.82
N LYS A 154 12.79 6.54 -16.08
CA LYS A 154 13.09 7.93 -16.50
C LYS A 154 11.89 8.86 -16.25
N THR A 155 10.68 8.36 -16.50
CA THR A 155 9.44 9.12 -16.29
C THR A 155 9.22 9.42 -14.81
N ALA A 156 9.38 8.43 -13.91
CA ALA A 156 9.26 8.65 -12.47
C ALA A 156 10.32 9.65 -11.97
N GLN A 157 11.57 9.52 -12.41
CA GLN A 157 12.64 10.45 -12.04
C GLN A 157 12.33 11.89 -12.46
N ARG A 158 11.85 12.08 -13.70
CA ARG A 158 11.43 13.40 -14.19
C ARG A 158 10.32 14.03 -13.32
N LEU A 159 9.32 13.25 -12.92
CA LEU A 159 8.24 13.72 -12.05
C LEU A 159 8.76 14.11 -10.66
N ILE A 160 9.69 13.32 -10.10
CA ILE A 160 10.37 13.63 -8.84
C ILE A 160 11.13 14.97 -8.94
N ASP A 161 11.85 15.21 -10.04
CA ASP A 161 12.61 16.44 -10.23
C ASP A 161 11.69 17.66 -10.41
N ILE A 162 10.55 17.49 -11.10
CA ILE A 162 9.52 18.53 -11.21
C ILE A 162 8.93 18.84 -9.82
N ALA A 163 8.59 17.81 -9.04
CA ALA A 163 8.05 17.98 -7.69
C ALA A 163 9.01 18.76 -6.79
N ARG A 164 10.31 18.38 -6.79
CA ARG A 164 11.35 19.08 -6.03
C ARG A 164 11.50 20.54 -6.45
N THR A 165 11.54 20.80 -7.77
CA THR A 165 11.63 22.16 -8.31
C THR A 165 10.42 23.01 -7.90
N ALA A 166 9.23 22.41 -7.92
CA ALA A 166 7.99 23.07 -7.49
C ALA A 166 7.82 23.13 -5.98
N LYS A 167 8.77 22.58 -5.19
CA LYS A 167 8.69 22.46 -3.71
C LYS A 167 7.46 21.65 -3.25
N VAL A 168 7.07 20.66 -4.04
CA VAL A 168 6.11 19.64 -3.60
C VAL A 168 6.90 18.56 -2.87
N PRO A 169 6.60 18.27 -1.59
CA PRO A 169 7.26 17.21 -0.83
C PRO A 169 7.20 15.86 -1.54
N VAL A 170 8.30 15.09 -1.46
CA VAL A 170 8.43 13.78 -2.11
C VAL A 170 8.58 12.71 -1.05
N VAL A 171 7.66 11.74 -1.03
CA VAL A 171 7.63 10.64 -0.06
C VAL A 171 8.04 9.35 -0.75
N ALA A 172 9.10 8.73 -0.24
CA ALA A 172 9.56 7.42 -0.73
C ALA A 172 8.84 6.31 0.03
N VAL A 173 8.25 5.38 -0.70
CA VAL A 173 7.67 4.14 -0.15
C VAL A 173 8.36 2.93 -0.76
N THR A 174 8.15 1.75 -0.18
CA THR A 174 8.67 0.49 -0.71
C THR A 174 7.54 -0.49 -0.94
N GLU A 175 7.55 -1.20 -2.06
CA GLU A 175 6.57 -2.22 -2.37
C GLU A 175 6.75 -3.48 -1.52
N THR A 176 8.00 -3.81 -1.18
CA THR A 176 8.34 -4.95 -0.35
C THR A 176 8.95 -4.50 0.98
N GLN A 177 8.68 -5.28 2.03
CA GLN A 177 9.17 -5.00 3.39
C GLN A 177 10.71 -4.93 3.42
N PRO A 178 11.28 -3.84 3.93
CA PRO A 178 12.74 -3.72 4.08
C PRO A 178 13.28 -4.74 5.09
N ALA A 179 14.49 -5.24 4.84
CA ALA A 179 15.16 -6.14 5.76
C ALA A 179 15.34 -5.52 7.16
N GLY A 180 15.12 -6.32 8.19
CA GLY A 180 15.30 -5.91 9.59
C GLY A 180 14.14 -5.14 10.22
N LEU A 181 13.12 -4.76 9.45
CA LEU A 181 11.91 -4.14 9.99
C LEU A 181 10.81 -5.17 10.20
N SER A 182 10.00 -4.98 11.24
CA SER A 182 8.70 -5.66 11.31
C SER A 182 7.73 -5.00 10.32
N PHE A 183 6.67 -5.72 9.95
CA PHE A 183 5.61 -5.14 9.09
C PHE A 183 5.00 -3.87 9.70
N ALA A 184 4.74 -3.88 11.01
CA ALA A 184 4.17 -2.74 11.70
C ALA A 184 5.13 -1.53 11.69
N ASP A 185 6.41 -1.73 11.95
CA ASP A 185 7.39 -0.64 11.97
C ASP A 185 7.65 -0.10 10.55
N TRP A 186 7.63 -0.95 9.53
CA TRP A 186 7.68 -0.51 8.13
C TRP A 186 6.50 0.42 7.81
N MET A 187 5.25 -0.02 8.03
CA MET A 187 4.06 0.80 7.74
C MET A 187 4.02 2.09 8.56
N LEU A 188 4.38 2.03 9.84
CA LEU A 188 4.43 3.23 10.70
C LEU A 188 5.49 4.22 10.24
N GLY A 189 6.65 3.75 9.77
CA GLY A 189 7.71 4.60 9.22
C GLY A 189 7.24 5.35 7.96
N GLU A 190 6.47 4.70 7.09
CA GLU A 190 5.92 5.34 5.89
C GLU A 190 4.78 6.33 6.22
N LEU A 191 3.94 6.01 7.22
CA LEU A 191 2.95 6.94 7.73
C LEU A 191 3.60 8.20 8.33
N ASP A 192 4.67 8.06 9.11
CA ASP A 192 5.42 9.17 9.69
C ASP A 192 6.06 10.05 8.60
N ALA A 193 6.65 9.43 7.57
CA ALA A 193 7.21 10.16 6.43
C ALA A 193 6.14 10.97 5.69
N LEU A 194 4.96 10.40 5.51
CA LEU A 194 3.84 11.10 4.88
C LEU A 194 3.30 12.24 5.77
N ASP A 195 3.15 12.03 7.08
CA ASP A 195 2.70 13.09 8.02
C ASP A 195 3.62 14.31 7.96
N LYS A 196 4.94 14.08 7.98
CA LYS A 196 5.95 15.15 7.84
C LYS A 196 5.82 15.90 6.52
N ALA A 197 5.73 15.16 5.41
CA ALA A 197 5.60 15.76 4.08
C ALA A 197 4.32 16.62 3.94
N LEU A 198 3.19 16.13 4.44
CA LEU A 198 1.93 16.87 4.40
C LEU A 198 1.93 18.10 5.33
N ALA A 199 2.69 18.05 6.43
CA ALA A 199 2.89 19.20 7.32
C ALA A 199 3.75 20.29 6.67
N GLU A 200 4.83 19.91 5.97
CA GLU A 200 5.70 20.83 5.22
C GLU A 200 4.94 21.55 4.09
N ALA A 201 3.99 20.88 3.43
CA ALA A 201 3.18 21.46 2.36
C ALA A 201 2.17 22.53 2.82
N LYS A 202 2.01 22.74 4.13
CA LYS A 202 1.16 23.82 4.69
C LYS A 202 1.91 25.15 4.87
N SER A 203 3.24 25.10 4.84
CA SER A 203 4.12 26.27 4.94
C SER A 203 4.34 26.91 3.58
#